data_a3393149b9892486810328b76850ae13
#
_entry.id   a3393149b9892486810328b76850ae13
#
_cell.length_a   1.000
_cell.length_b   1.000
_cell.length_c   1.000
_cell.angle_alpha   90.00
_cell.angle_beta   90.00
_cell.angle_gamma   90.00
#
_symmetry.space_group_name_H-M   'P 1'
#
loop_
_entity.id
_entity.type
_entity.pdbx_description
1 polymer ?
#
loop_
_entity_poly.entity_id
_entity_poly.type
_entity_poly.pdbx_seq_one_letter_code
_entity_poly.pdbx_strand_id
1 'polypeptide(L)'
;DAQGRETRYEYNAAGDLTAVITPDGNRSETQYDAWGKAVSTTQGGLTRSMEYDAAGRVISLTNENGSHSVFSYDALDRLVQQGGFDGRTQRYHYDLTGKLTQSEDEGLVILWYYDESDRITHRTVNGEPAEQWQYDGHGWLTDISHLSEGHRVAVHYGYDDKGRLTGECQTVENPETGELLWQHETKHAYNEQGLANRVTPDSLPPVEWLTYGSGYLAGMKLGGTPLVEYTRDRLHRETVRSFGSMAGSNAAYELTSTYTPAGQLQSQHLNSLVYDRDYGW
;
A
#
# COMPACT_ATOMS: atom_id res chain seq x y z
N ASP A 1 28.13 -2.80 -12.38
CA ASP A 1 27.85 -1.39 -12.11
C ASP A 1 29.16 -0.58 -12.09
N ALA A 2 29.07 0.72 -11.80
CA ALA A 2 30.22 1.62 -11.76
C ALA A 2 31.30 1.23 -10.71
N GLN A 3 31.02 0.32 -9.81
CA GLN A 3 31.95 -0.20 -8.79
C GLN A 3 32.51 -1.58 -9.15
N GLY A 4 32.24 -2.10 -10.35
CA GLY A 4 32.70 -3.40 -10.81
C GLY A 4 31.92 -4.59 -10.25
N ARG A 5 30.76 -4.35 -9.63
CA ARG A 5 29.89 -5.43 -9.15
C ARG A 5 29.07 -5.98 -10.33
N GLU A 6 29.05 -7.29 -10.46
CA GLU A 6 28.36 -7.99 -11.55
C GLU A 6 27.13 -8.74 -11.05
N THR A 7 26.00 -8.55 -11.72
CA THR A 7 24.85 -9.46 -11.64
C THR A 7 24.88 -10.33 -12.90
N ARG A 8 24.79 -11.62 -12.74
CA ARG A 8 24.83 -12.59 -13.85
C ARG A 8 23.46 -13.17 -14.08
N TYR A 9 23.15 -13.40 -15.34
CA TYR A 9 21.88 -13.95 -15.81
C TYR A 9 22.14 -15.19 -16.64
N GLU A 10 21.41 -16.25 -16.38
CA GLU A 10 21.46 -17.50 -17.16
C GLU A 10 20.12 -17.71 -17.85
N TYR A 11 20.17 -18.24 -19.06
CA TYR A 11 19.00 -18.47 -19.90
C TYR A 11 18.99 -19.88 -20.44
N ASN A 12 17.79 -20.44 -20.65
CA ASN A 12 17.64 -21.69 -21.38
C ASN A 12 17.74 -21.47 -22.91
N ALA A 13 17.63 -22.55 -23.69
CA ALA A 13 17.68 -22.48 -25.14
C ALA A 13 16.49 -21.74 -25.78
N ALA A 14 15.38 -21.59 -25.07
CA ALA A 14 14.20 -20.83 -25.49
C ALA A 14 14.32 -19.32 -25.19
N GLY A 15 15.33 -18.92 -24.41
CA GLY A 15 15.53 -17.53 -24.00
C GLY A 15 14.89 -17.18 -22.67
N ASP A 16 14.34 -18.13 -21.93
CA ASP A 16 13.77 -17.87 -20.62
C ASP A 16 14.87 -17.73 -19.56
N LEU A 17 14.72 -16.78 -18.64
CA LEU A 17 15.66 -16.49 -17.57
C LEU A 17 15.62 -17.60 -16.50
N THR A 18 16.63 -18.46 -16.46
CA THR A 18 16.69 -19.61 -15.56
C THR A 18 17.41 -19.34 -14.25
N ALA A 19 18.32 -18.37 -14.20
CA ALA A 19 18.97 -17.98 -12.97
C ALA A 19 19.40 -16.51 -12.95
N VAL A 20 19.37 -15.92 -11.76
CA VAL A 20 19.98 -14.63 -11.45
C VAL A 20 20.96 -14.84 -10.30
N ILE A 21 22.21 -14.37 -10.48
CA ILE A 21 23.26 -14.46 -9.48
C ILE A 21 23.68 -13.00 -9.14
N THR A 22 23.43 -12.61 -7.90
CA THR A 22 23.76 -11.28 -7.41
C THR A 22 25.26 -11.15 -7.09
N PRO A 23 25.83 -9.94 -6.96
CA PRO A 23 27.25 -9.74 -6.68
C PRO A 23 27.75 -10.36 -5.38
N ASP A 24 26.86 -10.55 -4.41
CA ASP A 24 27.11 -11.23 -3.14
C ASP A 24 27.01 -12.77 -3.22
N GLY A 25 26.77 -13.31 -4.44
CA GLY A 25 26.72 -14.74 -4.71
C GLY A 25 25.37 -15.40 -4.43
N ASN A 26 24.33 -14.64 -4.07
CA ASN A 26 22.98 -15.19 -3.93
C ASN A 26 22.45 -15.61 -5.32
N ARG A 27 21.95 -16.85 -5.40
CA ARG A 27 21.40 -17.43 -6.62
C ARG A 27 19.90 -17.66 -6.48
N SER A 28 19.15 -17.12 -7.42
CA SER A 28 17.73 -17.40 -7.61
C SER A 28 17.55 -18.19 -8.91
N GLU A 29 16.80 -19.26 -8.87
CA GLU A 29 16.57 -20.15 -10.04
C GLU A 29 15.09 -20.21 -10.36
N THR A 30 14.77 -20.28 -11.66
CA THR A 30 13.40 -20.45 -12.15
C THR A 30 13.39 -21.59 -13.17
N GLN A 31 12.46 -22.53 -12.99
CA GLN A 31 12.19 -23.59 -13.97
C GLN A 31 10.89 -23.27 -14.71
N TYR A 32 10.85 -23.67 -15.97
CA TYR A 32 9.74 -23.40 -16.88
C TYR A 32 9.19 -24.70 -17.46
N ASP A 33 7.91 -24.72 -17.77
CA ASP A 33 7.28 -25.77 -18.55
C ASP A 33 7.61 -25.64 -20.06
N ALA A 34 7.08 -26.54 -20.86
CA ALA A 34 7.30 -26.54 -22.30
C ALA A 34 6.68 -25.34 -23.04
N TRP A 35 5.81 -24.57 -22.38
CA TRP A 35 5.16 -23.37 -22.90
C TRP A 35 5.78 -22.07 -22.38
N GLY A 36 6.89 -22.15 -21.62
CA GLY A 36 7.59 -20.99 -21.08
C GLY A 36 6.94 -20.40 -19.82
N LYS A 37 6.08 -21.14 -19.12
CA LYS A 37 5.52 -20.71 -17.83
C LYS A 37 6.40 -21.18 -16.69
N ALA A 38 6.65 -20.29 -15.73
CA ALA A 38 7.42 -20.63 -14.54
C ALA A 38 6.67 -21.65 -13.69
N VAL A 39 7.26 -22.83 -13.45
CA VAL A 39 6.69 -23.90 -12.62
C VAL A 39 7.36 -24.05 -11.27
N SER A 40 8.57 -23.51 -11.09
CA SER A 40 9.20 -23.40 -9.79
C SER A 40 10.19 -22.25 -9.71
N THR A 41 10.33 -21.68 -8.51
CA THR A 41 11.38 -20.72 -8.18
C THR A 41 12.11 -21.17 -6.91
N THR A 42 13.45 -21.11 -6.92
CA THR A 42 14.29 -21.45 -5.79
C THR A 42 15.17 -20.29 -5.43
N GLN A 43 15.18 -19.89 -4.16
CA GLN A 43 16.03 -18.83 -3.63
C GLN A 43 16.52 -19.22 -2.23
N GLY A 44 17.84 -19.17 -1.99
CA GLY A 44 18.42 -19.55 -0.70
C GLY A 44 18.13 -21.00 -0.30
N GLY A 45 17.97 -21.90 -1.27
CA GLY A 45 17.61 -23.31 -1.02
C GLY A 45 16.13 -23.58 -0.75
N LEU A 46 15.29 -22.53 -0.75
CA LEU A 46 13.84 -22.63 -0.56
C LEU A 46 13.14 -22.61 -1.92
N THR A 47 12.31 -23.62 -2.17
CA THR A 47 11.61 -23.80 -3.45
C THR A 47 10.10 -23.60 -3.29
N ARG A 48 9.52 -22.81 -4.20
CA ARG A 48 8.08 -22.67 -4.43
C ARG A 48 7.75 -23.22 -5.80
N SER A 49 6.61 -23.87 -5.93
CA SER A 49 6.16 -24.40 -7.22
C SER A 49 4.74 -23.98 -7.56
N MET A 50 4.44 -24.03 -8.86
CA MET A 50 3.16 -23.61 -9.44
C MET A 50 2.71 -24.63 -10.46
N GLU A 51 1.41 -24.92 -10.47
CA GLU A 51 0.76 -25.74 -11.49
C GLU A 51 -0.29 -24.90 -12.21
N TYR A 52 -0.46 -25.21 -13.50
CA TYR A 52 -1.38 -24.52 -14.38
C TYR A 52 -2.39 -25.47 -15.01
N ASP A 53 -3.59 -24.97 -15.29
CA ASP A 53 -4.55 -25.67 -16.12
C ASP A 53 -4.22 -25.50 -17.62
N ALA A 54 -5.01 -26.15 -18.47
CA ALA A 54 -4.84 -26.10 -19.93
C ALA A 54 -5.04 -24.68 -20.51
N ALA A 55 -5.76 -23.80 -19.83
CA ALA A 55 -5.93 -22.39 -20.20
C ALA A 55 -4.76 -21.52 -19.72
N GLY A 56 -3.87 -22.08 -18.89
CA GLY A 56 -2.69 -21.40 -18.38
C GLY A 56 -2.93 -20.59 -17.12
N ARG A 57 -4.01 -20.86 -16.40
CA ARG A 57 -4.32 -20.24 -15.11
C ARG A 57 -3.69 -21.06 -14.00
N VAL A 58 -3.18 -20.41 -12.96
CA VAL A 58 -2.61 -21.10 -11.80
C VAL A 58 -3.70 -21.86 -11.06
N ILE A 59 -3.54 -23.16 -10.88
CA ILE A 59 -4.47 -24.01 -10.13
C ILE A 59 -3.91 -24.50 -8.80
N SER A 60 -2.59 -24.46 -8.62
CA SER A 60 -1.93 -24.84 -7.38
C SER A 60 -0.64 -24.02 -7.17
N LEU A 61 -0.42 -23.63 -5.92
CA LEU A 61 0.85 -23.09 -5.43
C LEU A 61 1.33 -23.96 -4.28
N THR A 62 2.61 -24.33 -4.28
CA THR A 62 3.25 -25.03 -3.18
C THR A 62 4.30 -24.10 -2.57
N ASN A 63 4.23 -23.85 -1.27
CA ASN A 63 5.23 -23.06 -0.57
C ASN A 63 6.45 -23.90 -0.16
N GLU A 64 7.44 -23.26 0.45
CA GLU A 64 8.70 -23.85 0.87
C GLU A 64 8.53 -24.99 1.90
N ASN A 65 7.42 -24.98 2.64
CA ASN A 65 7.08 -25.99 3.65
C ASN A 65 6.29 -27.17 3.07
N GLY A 66 6.00 -27.15 1.76
CA GLY A 66 5.19 -28.17 1.10
C GLY A 66 3.67 -27.99 1.29
N SER A 67 3.22 -26.88 1.89
CA SER A 67 1.79 -26.57 1.97
C SER A 67 1.26 -26.11 0.61
N HIS A 68 0.00 -26.42 0.32
CA HIS A 68 -0.64 -26.11 -0.96
C HIS A 68 -1.71 -25.03 -0.81
N SER A 69 -1.78 -24.14 -1.80
CA SER A 69 -2.92 -23.29 -2.07
C SER A 69 -3.50 -23.67 -3.43
N VAL A 70 -4.81 -23.86 -3.52
CA VAL A 70 -5.47 -24.34 -4.74
C VAL A 70 -6.51 -23.33 -5.23
N PHE A 71 -6.69 -23.27 -6.56
CA PHE A 71 -7.55 -22.28 -7.20
C PHE A 71 -8.46 -22.95 -8.22
N SER A 72 -9.70 -22.50 -8.28
CA SER A 72 -10.67 -22.95 -9.29
C SER A 72 -11.32 -21.74 -9.96
N TYR A 73 -11.60 -21.88 -11.24
CA TYR A 73 -12.12 -20.80 -12.07
C TYR A 73 -13.40 -21.22 -12.77
N ASP A 74 -14.25 -20.27 -13.06
CA ASP A 74 -15.43 -20.49 -13.92
C ASP A 74 -15.07 -20.43 -15.42
N ALA A 75 -16.08 -20.58 -16.26
CA ALA A 75 -15.92 -20.56 -17.72
C ALA A 75 -15.54 -19.17 -18.28
N LEU A 76 -15.64 -18.11 -17.48
CA LEU A 76 -15.25 -16.74 -17.82
C LEU A 76 -13.91 -16.35 -17.18
N ASP A 77 -13.11 -17.34 -16.75
CA ASP A 77 -11.79 -17.16 -16.13
C ASP A 77 -11.80 -16.41 -14.79
N ARG A 78 -12.95 -16.34 -14.10
CA ARG A 78 -13.08 -15.68 -12.80
C ARG A 78 -12.80 -16.71 -11.69
N LEU A 79 -12.06 -16.30 -10.67
CA LEU A 79 -11.76 -17.14 -9.50
C LEU A 79 -13.05 -17.45 -8.73
N VAL A 80 -13.43 -18.71 -8.61
CA VAL A 80 -14.62 -19.12 -7.86
C VAL A 80 -14.31 -19.84 -6.56
N GLN A 81 -13.11 -20.36 -6.41
CA GLN A 81 -12.66 -20.99 -5.16
C GLN A 81 -11.16 -20.84 -4.99
N GLN A 82 -10.77 -20.56 -3.75
CA GLN A 82 -9.38 -20.57 -3.30
C GLN A 82 -9.26 -21.37 -2.02
N GLY A 83 -8.34 -22.34 -1.98
CA GLY A 83 -7.88 -22.99 -0.76
C GLY A 83 -6.56 -22.37 -0.32
N GLY A 84 -6.49 -21.82 0.89
CA GLY A 84 -5.27 -21.23 1.45
C GLY A 84 -4.27 -22.27 1.97
N PHE A 85 -3.02 -21.86 2.19
CA PHE A 85 -1.97 -22.69 2.81
C PHE A 85 -2.31 -23.12 4.24
N ASP A 86 -3.22 -22.45 4.90
CA ASP A 86 -3.77 -22.75 6.22
C ASP A 86 -4.93 -23.75 6.20
N GLY A 87 -5.32 -24.22 4.99
CA GLY A 87 -6.42 -25.14 4.77
C GLY A 87 -7.79 -24.48 4.70
N ARG A 88 -7.90 -23.17 4.84
CA ARG A 88 -9.16 -22.45 4.70
C ARG A 88 -9.61 -22.42 3.25
N THR A 89 -10.90 -22.46 3.03
CA THR A 89 -11.50 -22.41 1.70
C THR A 89 -12.38 -21.18 1.58
N GLN A 90 -12.08 -20.35 0.58
CA GLN A 90 -12.89 -19.20 0.18
C GLN A 90 -13.60 -19.50 -1.13
N ARG A 91 -14.86 -19.06 -1.26
CA ARG A 91 -15.66 -19.18 -2.47
C ARG A 91 -16.18 -17.82 -2.90
N TYR A 92 -16.33 -17.63 -4.20
CA TYR A 92 -16.73 -16.37 -4.81
C TYR A 92 -17.83 -16.59 -5.84
N HIS A 93 -18.83 -15.72 -5.82
CA HIS A 93 -19.94 -15.73 -6.77
C HIS A 93 -20.04 -14.35 -7.44
N TYR A 94 -20.40 -14.37 -8.71
CA TYR A 94 -20.44 -13.16 -9.53
C TYR A 94 -21.78 -13.04 -10.24
N ASP A 95 -22.20 -11.81 -10.52
CA ASP A 95 -23.33 -11.57 -11.39
C ASP A 95 -22.95 -11.75 -12.88
N LEU A 96 -23.93 -11.56 -13.74
CA LEU A 96 -23.73 -11.68 -15.19
C LEU A 96 -22.81 -10.60 -15.78
N THR A 97 -22.61 -9.50 -15.08
CA THR A 97 -21.71 -8.40 -15.48
C THR A 97 -20.30 -8.58 -14.95
N GLY A 98 -20.06 -9.59 -14.08
CA GLY A 98 -18.76 -9.92 -13.51
C GLY A 98 -18.47 -9.30 -12.15
N LYS A 99 -19.47 -8.65 -11.52
CA LYS A 99 -19.31 -8.10 -10.17
C LYS A 99 -19.42 -9.20 -9.12
N LEU A 100 -18.56 -9.15 -8.09
CA LEU A 100 -18.63 -10.06 -6.94
C LEU A 100 -19.90 -9.79 -6.15
N THR A 101 -20.79 -10.78 -6.08
CA THR A 101 -22.06 -10.69 -5.33
C THR A 101 -22.03 -11.40 -4.00
N GLN A 102 -21.16 -12.42 -3.87
CA GLN A 102 -21.02 -13.19 -2.64
C GLN A 102 -19.61 -13.70 -2.48
N SER A 103 -19.09 -13.67 -1.26
CA SER A 103 -17.91 -14.39 -0.85
C SER A 103 -18.21 -15.22 0.41
N GLU A 104 -17.58 -16.39 0.51
CA GLU A 104 -17.71 -17.29 1.64
C GLU A 104 -16.33 -17.64 2.18
N ASP A 105 -16.14 -17.61 3.50
CA ASP A 105 -14.94 -18.03 4.19
C ASP A 105 -15.35 -18.80 5.45
N GLU A 106 -15.20 -20.14 5.44
CA GLU A 106 -15.50 -21.05 6.57
C GLU A 106 -16.84 -20.81 7.26
N GLY A 107 -17.91 -20.61 6.46
CA GLY A 107 -19.26 -20.37 6.97
C GLY A 107 -19.58 -18.89 7.22
N LEU A 108 -18.62 -17.99 7.02
CA LEU A 108 -18.87 -16.56 6.95
C LEU A 108 -19.34 -16.21 5.54
N VAL A 109 -20.58 -15.79 5.38
CA VAL A 109 -21.17 -15.41 4.10
C VAL A 109 -21.26 -13.90 4.02
N ILE A 110 -20.61 -13.30 3.01
CA ILE A 110 -20.64 -11.87 2.73
C ILE A 110 -21.40 -11.67 1.42
N LEU A 111 -22.45 -10.84 1.45
CA LEU A 111 -23.19 -10.41 0.25
C LEU A 111 -22.87 -8.95 -0.05
N TRP A 112 -22.63 -8.66 -1.33
CA TRP A 112 -22.27 -7.35 -1.85
C TRP A 112 -23.41 -6.81 -2.71
N TYR A 113 -23.78 -5.55 -2.52
CA TYR A 113 -24.86 -4.87 -3.22
C TYR A 113 -24.34 -3.62 -3.93
N TYR A 114 -24.89 -3.36 -5.09
CA TYR A 114 -24.44 -2.29 -5.99
C TYR A 114 -25.59 -1.40 -6.43
N ASP A 115 -25.29 -0.15 -6.76
CA ASP A 115 -26.23 0.74 -7.40
C ASP A 115 -26.22 0.58 -8.95
N GLU A 116 -27.06 1.38 -9.63
CA GLU A 116 -27.16 1.37 -11.10
C GLU A 116 -25.88 1.82 -11.82
N SER A 117 -24.95 2.44 -11.10
CA SER A 117 -23.63 2.86 -11.60
C SER A 117 -22.50 1.89 -11.21
N ASP A 118 -22.86 0.67 -10.78
CA ASP A 118 -21.93 -0.39 -10.35
C ASP A 118 -21.06 -0.06 -9.13
N ARG A 119 -21.48 0.89 -8.30
CA ARG A 119 -20.81 1.27 -7.07
C ARG A 119 -21.38 0.49 -5.89
N ILE A 120 -20.55 0.03 -4.97
CA ILE A 120 -20.98 -0.70 -3.76
C ILE A 120 -21.84 0.24 -2.89
N THR A 121 -23.03 -0.20 -2.53
CA THR A 121 -23.93 0.57 -1.63
C THR A 121 -23.91 0.03 -0.21
N HIS A 122 -23.89 -1.28 -0.05
CA HIS A 122 -23.80 -1.93 1.26
C HIS A 122 -23.32 -3.36 1.12
N ARG A 123 -22.94 -3.95 2.23
CA ARG A 123 -22.72 -5.39 2.35
C ARG A 123 -23.37 -5.96 3.62
N THR A 124 -23.66 -7.23 3.59
CA THR A 124 -24.11 -7.97 4.76
C THR A 124 -23.12 -9.08 5.10
N VAL A 125 -23.06 -9.46 6.37
CA VAL A 125 -22.28 -10.57 6.88
C VAL A 125 -23.22 -11.51 7.59
N ASN A 126 -23.35 -12.75 7.11
CA ASN A 126 -24.31 -13.75 7.62
C ASN A 126 -25.76 -13.22 7.69
N GLY A 127 -26.14 -12.36 6.74
CA GLY A 127 -27.46 -11.74 6.66
C GLY A 127 -27.64 -10.46 7.48
N GLU A 128 -26.69 -10.13 8.35
CA GLU A 128 -26.74 -8.90 9.14
C GLU A 128 -26.06 -7.74 8.38
N PRO A 129 -26.61 -6.52 8.44
CA PRO A 129 -25.98 -5.35 7.86
C PRO A 129 -24.57 -5.12 8.44
N ALA A 130 -23.58 -4.93 7.57
CA ALA A 130 -22.20 -4.70 7.98
C ALA A 130 -21.77 -3.27 7.68
N GLU A 131 -21.54 -2.93 6.42
CA GLU A 131 -21.17 -1.56 6.05
C GLU A 131 -22.11 -0.98 5.00
N GLN A 132 -22.14 0.34 4.94
CA GLN A 132 -22.87 1.14 3.95
C GLN A 132 -21.94 2.20 3.34
N TRP A 133 -22.12 2.47 2.04
CA TRP A 133 -21.40 3.49 1.28
C TRP A 133 -22.40 4.43 0.63
N GLN A 134 -22.12 5.73 0.66
CA GLN A 134 -22.91 6.74 0.00
C GLN A 134 -22.03 7.57 -0.94
N TYR A 135 -22.64 8.10 -2.00
CA TYR A 135 -21.95 8.86 -3.03
C TYR A 135 -22.74 10.12 -3.37
N ASP A 136 -22.03 11.17 -3.76
CA ASP A 136 -22.65 12.38 -4.25
C ASP A 136 -23.08 12.29 -5.73
N GLY A 137 -23.61 13.38 -6.26
CA GLY A 137 -24.05 13.47 -7.67
C GLY A 137 -22.91 13.38 -8.69
N HIS A 138 -21.63 13.57 -8.29
CA HIS A 138 -20.46 13.36 -9.12
C HIS A 138 -19.98 11.89 -9.07
N GLY A 139 -20.51 11.10 -8.16
CA GLY A 139 -20.08 9.73 -7.90
C GLY A 139 -18.92 9.62 -6.91
N TRP A 140 -18.57 10.68 -6.21
CA TRP A 140 -17.55 10.65 -5.18
C TRP A 140 -18.11 10.09 -3.88
N LEU A 141 -17.32 9.27 -3.21
CA LEU A 141 -17.70 8.64 -1.95
C LEU A 141 -17.84 9.70 -0.85
N THR A 142 -19.03 9.83 -0.27
CA THR A 142 -19.27 10.81 0.82
C THR A 142 -19.30 10.20 2.19
N ASP A 143 -19.69 8.93 2.30
CA ASP A 143 -19.86 8.29 3.60
C ASP A 143 -19.54 6.80 3.54
N ILE A 144 -18.87 6.32 4.58
CA ILE A 144 -18.79 4.90 4.92
C ILE A 144 -19.25 4.75 6.37
N SER A 145 -20.14 3.81 6.64
CA SER A 145 -20.59 3.58 8.00
C SER A 145 -20.84 2.10 8.29
N HIS A 146 -20.75 1.74 9.58
CA HIS A 146 -21.10 0.43 10.10
C HIS A 146 -21.65 0.54 11.54
N LEU A 147 -22.26 -0.52 12.02
CA LEU A 147 -22.65 -0.65 13.42
C LEU A 147 -21.55 -1.38 14.19
N SER A 148 -21.12 -0.81 15.32
CA SER A 148 -20.16 -1.38 16.24
C SER A 148 -20.61 -1.15 17.68
N GLU A 149 -20.72 -2.20 18.47
CA GLU A 149 -21.11 -2.14 19.88
C GLU A 149 -22.39 -1.31 20.15
N GLY A 150 -23.37 -1.40 19.24
CA GLY A 150 -24.63 -0.66 19.34
C GLY A 150 -24.55 0.81 18.92
N HIS A 151 -23.42 1.26 18.39
CA HIS A 151 -23.22 2.60 17.87
C HIS A 151 -23.03 2.60 16.35
N ARG A 152 -23.48 3.67 15.69
CA ARG A 152 -23.12 3.93 14.29
C ARG A 152 -21.76 4.62 14.25
N VAL A 153 -20.79 3.97 13.66
CA VAL A 153 -19.47 4.53 13.37
C VAL A 153 -19.43 4.91 11.88
N ALA A 154 -19.04 6.14 11.58
CA ALA A 154 -19.00 6.63 10.21
C ALA A 154 -17.75 7.46 9.92
N VAL A 155 -17.36 7.47 8.65
CA VAL A 155 -16.39 8.43 8.08
C VAL A 155 -17.09 9.19 6.98
N HIS A 156 -17.07 10.50 7.08
CA HIS A 156 -17.63 11.43 6.09
C HIS A 156 -16.50 12.10 5.33
N TYR A 157 -16.63 12.20 4.01
CA TYR A 157 -15.62 12.76 3.10
C TYR A 157 -16.14 14.02 2.43
N GLY A 158 -15.31 15.06 2.41
CA GLY A 158 -15.57 16.30 1.71
C GLY A 158 -14.58 16.52 0.58
N TYR A 159 -15.05 17.11 -0.52
CA TYR A 159 -14.23 17.32 -1.73
C TYR A 159 -14.32 18.77 -2.20
N ASP A 160 -13.30 19.21 -2.92
CA ASP A 160 -13.36 20.46 -3.67
C ASP A 160 -13.99 20.24 -5.06
N ASP A 161 -14.11 21.32 -5.83
CA ASP A 161 -14.66 21.33 -7.19
C ASP A 161 -13.85 20.49 -8.21
N LYS A 162 -12.63 20.08 -7.84
CA LYS A 162 -11.75 19.24 -8.67
C LYS A 162 -11.74 17.78 -8.22
N GLY A 163 -12.56 17.41 -7.22
CA GLY A 163 -12.63 16.07 -6.66
C GLY A 163 -11.48 15.70 -5.73
N ARG A 164 -10.74 16.67 -5.21
CA ARG A 164 -9.68 16.42 -4.25
C ARG A 164 -10.26 16.41 -2.83
N LEU A 165 -9.85 15.44 -2.02
CA LEU A 165 -10.31 15.30 -0.63
C LEU A 165 -9.89 16.53 0.20
N THR A 166 -10.85 17.28 0.72
CA THR A 166 -10.61 18.47 1.56
C THR A 166 -10.82 18.19 3.05
N GLY A 167 -11.52 17.11 3.36
CA GLY A 167 -11.77 16.76 4.75
C GLY A 167 -12.31 15.35 4.91
N GLU A 168 -12.01 14.80 6.06
CA GLU A 168 -12.59 13.56 6.59
C GLU A 168 -13.05 13.82 8.01
N CYS A 169 -14.28 13.39 8.31
CA CYS A 169 -14.83 13.47 9.65
C CYS A 169 -15.25 12.08 10.11
N GLN A 170 -14.62 11.59 11.14
CA GLN A 170 -15.01 10.36 11.81
C GLN A 170 -16.05 10.69 12.88
N THR A 171 -17.12 9.91 12.96
CA THR A 171 -18.20 10.11 13.93
C THR A 171 -18.58 8.81 14.62
N VAL A 172 -19.03 8.94 15.86
CA VAL A 172 -19.74 7.90 16.60
C VAL A 172 -21.08 8.47 17.03
N GLU A 173 -22.17 7.81 16.65
CA GLU A 173 -23.53 8.28 16.85
C GLU A 173 -24.39 7.20 17.51
N ASN A 174 -25.40 7.64 18.26
CA ASN A 174 -26.47 6.76 18.67
C ASN A 174 -27.36 6.46 17.43
N PRO A 175 -27.49 5.19 16.98
CA PRO A 175 -28.23 4.86 15.75
C PRO A 175 -29.74 5.10 15.86
N GLU A 176 -30.31 5.16 17.09
CA GLU A 176 -31.75 5.33 17.31
C GLU A 176 -32.14 6.81 17.37
N THR A 177 -31.31 7.63 18.02
CA THR A 177 -31.59 9.05 18.25
C THR A 177 -30.89 9.98 17.28
N GLY A 178 -29.84 9.52 16.61
CA GLY A 178 -28.94 10.34 15.78
C GLY A 178 -28.05 11.27 16.59
N GLU A 179 -27.99 11.09 17.93
CA GLU A 179 -27.13 11.91 18.79
C GLU A 179 -25.66 11.64 18.49
N LEU A 180 -24.91 12.71 18.22
CA LEU A 180 -23.47 12.67 18.03
C LEU A 180 -22.77 12.50 19.38
N LEU A 181 -22.09 11.38 19.58
CA LEU A 181 -21.37 11.06 20.81
C LEU A 181 -19.91 11.44 20.74
N TRP A 182 -19.31 11.35 19.56
CA TRP A 182 -17.91 11.69 19.32
C TRP A 182 -17.69 12.05 17.86
N GLN A 183 -16.76 12.97 17.61
CA GLN A 183 -16.27 13.27 16.28
C GLN A 183 -14.80 13.66 16.29
N HIS A 184 -14.15 13.42 15.16
CA HIS A 184 -12.80 13.89 14.87
C HIS A 184 -12.72 14.30 13.40
N GLU A 185 -12.29 15.55 13.15
CA GLU A 185 -12.16 16.08 11.80
C GLU A 185 -10.68 16.23 11.41
N THR A 186 -10.33 15.85 10.19
CA THR A 186 -9.03 16.10 9.57
C THR A 186 -9.23 16.86 8.26
N LYS A 187 -8.61 18.03 8.13
CA LYS A 187 -8.68 18.87 6.93
C LYS A 187 -7.42 18.71 6.07
N HIS A 188 -7.60 18.68 4.76
CA HIS A 188 -6.55 18.59 3.77
C HIS A 188 -6.51 19.86 2.91
N ALA A 189 -5.32 20.35 2.62
CA ALA A 189 -5.11 21.49 1.72
C ALA A 189 -4.07 21.14 0.65
N TYR A 190 -4.17 21.84 -0.47
CA TYR A 190 -3.35 21.63 -1.64
C TYR A 190 -2.69 22.92 -2.09
N ASN A 191 -1.49 22.84 -2.64
CA ASN A 191 -0.81 23.98 -3.23
C ASN A 191 -1.40 24.32 -4.62
N GLU A 192 -0.90 25.37 -5.25
CA GLU A 192 -1.33 25.82 -6.58
C GLU A 192 -1.12 24.76 -7.67
N GLN A 193 -0.13 23.87 -7.48
CA GLN A 193 0.17 22.76 -8.38
C GLN A 193 -0.73 21.52 -8.15
N GLY A 194 -1.61 21.57 -7.14
CA GLY A 194 -2.51 20.46 -6.79
C GLY A 194 -1.87 19.39 -5.92
N LEU A 195 -0.67 19.60 -5.39
CA LEU A 195 -0.02 18.69 -4.45
C LEU A 195 -0.53 18.93 -3.04
N ALA A 196 -0.80 17.87 -2.28
CA ALA A 196 -1.14 17.96 -0.88
C ALA A 196 0.00 18.64 -0.12
N ASN A 197 -0.30 19.71 0.61
CA ASN A 197 0.71 20.50 1.29
C ASN A 197 0.40 20.77 2.78
N ARG A 198 -0.79 20.42 3.25
CA ARG A 198 -1.16 20.59 4.65
C ARG A 198 -2.24 19.60 5.08
N VAL A 199 -2.05 19.04 6.27
CA VAL A 199 -3.07 18.29 7.00
C VAL A 199 -3.27 18.93 8.36
N THR A 200 -4.53 19.20 8.70
CA THR A 200 -4.92 19.80 9.97
C THR A 200 -5.87 18.85 10.69
N PRO A 201 -5.37 17.99 11.61
CA PRO A 201 -6.23 17.21 12.48
C PRO A 201 -6.92 18.11 13.49
N ASP A 202 -8.12 17.72 13.90
CA ASP A 202 -8.83 18.39 14.97
C ASP A 202 -8.03 18.34 16.27
N SER A 203 -7.98 19.47 17.00
CA SER A 203 -7.27 19.60 18.27
C SER A 203 -5.75 19.43 18.25
N LEU A 204 -5.13 19.22 17.08
CA LEU A 204 -3.69 19.06 16.92
C LEU A 204 -3.10 20.13 15.99
N PRO A 205 -1.82 20.48 16.18
CA PRO A 205 -1.14 21.40 15.27
C PRO A 205 -1.11 20.86 13.83
N PRO A 206 -1.28 21.71 12.82
CA PRO A 206 -1.20 21.28 11.43
C PRO A 206 0.20 20.82 11.06
N VAL A 207 0.26 19.82 10.20
CA VAL A 207 1.48 19.40 9.51
C VAL A 207 1.47 20.00 8.11
N GLU A 208 2.56 20.67 7.74
CA GLU A 208 2.74 21.27 6.42
C GLU A 208 3.95 20.67 5.72
N TRP A 209 3.80 20.37 4.44
CA TRP A 209 4.88 19.91 3.57
C TRP A 209 5.34 21.03 2.66
N LEU A 210 6.63 21.32 2.68
CA LEU A 210 7.27 22.25 1.76
C LEU A 210 7.85 21.45 0.60
N THR A 211 7.42 21.76 -0.61
CA THR A 211 7.88 21.08 -1.81
C THR A 211 8.53 22.06 -2.79
N TYR A 212 9.37 21.55 -3.67
CA TYR A 212 9.97 22.32 -4.77
C TYR A 212 9.95 21.51 -6.07
N GLY A 213 10.14 22.19 -7.20
CA GLY A 213 10.15 21.54 -8.51
C GLY A 213 8.85 20.80 -8.80
N SER A 214 8.94 19.54 -9.21
CA SER A 214 7.81 18.67 -9.51
C SER A 214 7.21 17.94 -8.29
N GLY A 215 7.48 18.41 -7.07
CA GLY A 215 6.93 17.84 -5.84
C GLY A 215 7.96 17.21 -4.89
N TYR A 216 9.24 17.50 -5.09
CA TYR A 216 10.27 17.03 -4.16
C TYR A 216 10.12 17.68 -2.79
N LEU A 217 10.15 16.89 -1.74
CA LEU A 217 10.02 17.38 -0.36
C LEU A 217 11.26 18.19 0.04
N ALA A 218 11.06 19.46 0.41
CA ALA A 218 12.08 20.36 0.91
C ALA A 218 12.08 20.48 2.43
N GLY A 219 10.95 20.18 3.08
CA GLY A 219 10.83 20.26 4.53
C GLY A 219 9.42 20.01 5.03
N MET A 220 9.30 20.01 6.34
CA MET A 220 8.02 19.89 7.05
C MET A 220 7.97 20.87 8.21
N LYS A 221 6.76 21.37 8.49
CA LYS A 221 6.46 22.19 9.68
C LYS A 221 5.38 21.52 10.51
N LEU A 222 5.45 21.72 11.80
CA LEU A 222 4.41 21.35 12.76
C LEU A 222 3.94 22.62 13.48
N GLY A 223 2.66 22.97 13.31
CA GLY A 223 2.10 24.20 13.92
C GLY A 223 2.81 25.47 13.47
N GLY A 224 3.33 25.52 12.23
CA GLY A 224 4.11 26.63 11.70
C GLY A 224 5.59 26.62 12.07
N THR A 225 6.03 25.78 13.01
CA THR A 225 7.43 25.61 13.42
C THR A 225 8.14 24.60 12.52
N PRO A 226 9.33 24.90 11.96
CA PRO A 226 10.10 23.94 11.20
C PRO A 226 10.38 22.67 12.01
N LEU A 227 10.01 21.50 11.48
CA LEU A 227 10.26 20.20 12.08
C LEU A 227 11.50 19.56 11.45
N VAL A 228 11.58 19.60 10.14
CA VAL A 228 12.70 19.06 9.35
C VAL A 228 12.82 19.83 8.05
N GLU A 229 14.06 20.02 7.61
CA GLU A 229 14.42 20.59 6.30
C GLU A 229 15.40 19.68 5.58
N TYR A 230 15.27 19.58 4.26
CA TYR A 230 16.07 18.71 3.42
C TYR A 230 16.86 19.52 2.41
N THR A 231 18.18 19.38 2.42
CA THR A 231 19.04 19.81 1.32
C THR A 231 19.27 18.64 0.38
N ARG A 232 19.21 18.89 -0.91
CA ARG A 232 19.34 17.86 -1.93
C ARG A 232 20.39 18.25 -2.99
N ASP A 233 20.99 17.24 -3.57
CA ASP A 233 21.91 17.44 -4.70
C ASP A 233 21.14 17.63 -6.03
N ARG A 234 21.87 17.77 -7.12
CA ARG A 234 21.29 17.95 -8.46
C ARG A 234 20.51 16.74 -8.97
N LEU A 235 20.67 15.58 -8.35
CA LEU A 235 19.91 14.36 -8.62
C LEU A 235 18.74 14.18 -7.65
N HIS A 236 18.41 15.22 -6.88
CA HIS A 236 17.37 15.25 -5.86
C HIS A 236 17.57 14.27 -4.69
N ARG A 237 18.80 13.73 -4.50
CA ARG A 237 19.13 12.89 -3.35
C ARG A 237 19.34 13.77 -2.12
N GLU A 238 18.90 13.29 -0.98
CA GLU A 238 19.05 13.98 0.31
C GLU A 238 20.52 13.98 0.73
N THR A 239 21.10 15.17 0.82
CA THR A 239 22.49 15.35 1.30
C THR A 239 22.55 15.84 2.73
N VAL A 240 21.58 16.64 3.18
CA VAL A 240 21.47 17.08 4.56
C VAL A 240 20.02 17.02 4.99
N ARG A 241 19.80 16.53 6.20
CA ARG A 241 18.52 16.63 6.94
C ARG A 241 18.76 17.42 8.21
N SER A 242 18.19 18.61 8.27
CA SER A 242 18.25 19.47 9.46
C SER A 242 16.97 19.32 10.26
N PHE A 243 17.11 18.99 11.54
CA PHE A 243 15.97 18.86 12.44
C PHE A 243 15.75 20.21 13.13
N GLY A 244 14.51 20.70 13.08
CA GLY A 244 14.13 21.93 13.76
C GLY A 244 14.37 21.83 15.28
N SER A 245 14.72 22.94 15.90
CA SER A 245 14.87 23.00 17.35
C SER A 245 13.53 22.76 18.02
N MET A 246 13.33 21.56 18.53
CA MET A 246 12.21 21.25 19.41
C MET A 246 12.41 22.03 20.74
N ALA A 247 11.47 22.92 21.04
CA ALA A 247 11.30 23.68 22.27
C ALA A 247 12.54 23.76 23.19
N GLY A 248 13.37 24.80 23.03
CA GLY A 248 14.32 25.22 24.06
C GLY A 248 15.78 24.77 23.90
N SER A 249 16.15 24.03 22.87
CA SER A 249 17.56 23.80 22.55
C SER A 249 17.99 24.59 21.32
N ASN A 250 19.07 25.35 21.43
CA ASN A 250 19.69 26.07 20.31
C ASN A 250 20.55 25.15 19.40
N ALA A 251 20.49 23.85 19.59
CA ALA A 251 21.27 22.88 18.82
C ALA A 251 20.43 22.37 17.65
N ALA A 252 20.75 22.79 16.45
CA ALA A 252 20.27 22.17 15.24
C ALA A 252 21.00 20.82 15.08
N TYR A 253 20.23 19.74 15.01
CA TYR A 253 20.78 18.44 14.64
C TYR A 253 20.75 18.31 13.10
N GLU A 254 21.88 17.94 12.55
CA GLU A 254 22.02 17.74 11.11
C GLU A 254 22.53 16.33 10.81
N LEU A 255 21.80 15.62 9.98
CA LEU A 255 22.21 14.35 9.41
C LEU A 255 22.74 14.60 8.00
N THR A 256 24.03 14.42 7.80
CA THR A 256 24.67 14.53 6.48
C THR A 256 24.80 13.16 5.83
N SER A 257 24.39 13.06 4.57
CA SER A 257 24.47 11.83 3.78
C SER A 257 25.39 12.01 2.59
N THR A 258 26.25 11.03 2.33
CA THR A 258 27.10 10.98 1.13
C THR A 258 26.75 9.78 0.26
N TYR A 259 27.08 9.89 -1.02
CA TYR A 259 26.72 8.86 -2.00
C TYR A 259 27.91 8.49 -2.86
N THR A 260 27.99 7.23 -3.24
CA THR A 260 28.94 6.74 -4.21
C THR A 260 28.64 7.31 -5.61
N PRO A 261 29.60 7.29 -6.56
CA PRO A 261 29.32 7.65 -7.95
C PRO A 261 28.19 6.82 -8.58
N ALA A 262 27.94 5.59 -8.10
CA ALA A 262 26.84 4.74 -8.52
C ALA A 262 25.48 5.11 -7.87
N GLY A 263 25.44 6.15 -7.03
CA GLY A 263 24.21 6.63 -6.39
C GLY A 263 23.80 5.90 -5.11
N GLN A 264 24.64 5.02 -4.60
CA GLN A 264 24.38 4.31 -3.35
C GLN A 264 24.76 5.17 -2.14
N LEU A 265 24.00 5.09 -1.07
CA LEU A 265 24.32 5.77 0.19
C LEU A 265 25.65 5.24 0.73
N GLN A 266 26.63 6.12 0.90
CA GLN A 266 27.98 5.76 1.35
C GLN A 266 28.14 5.97 2.85
N SER A 267 27.69 7.11 3.38
CA SER A 267 27.78 7.39 4.80
C SER A 267 26.62 8.25 5.27
N GLN A 268 26.34 8.16 6.56
CA GLN A 268 25.47 9.09 7.28
C GLN A 268 26.16 9.52 8.56
N HIS A 269 26.25 10.81 8.77
CA HIS A 269 26.86 11.44 9.94
C HIS A 269 25.87 12.41 10.59
N LEU A 270 25.56 12.17 11.88
CA LEU A 270 24.81 13.12 12.70
C LEU A 270 25.81 13.98 13.47
N ASN A 271 25.63 15.30 13.47
CA ASN A 271 26.49 16.25 14.17
C ASN A 271 26.40 16.18 15.73
N SER A 272 25.86 15.11 16.27
CA SER A 272 25.93 14.74 17.68
C SER A 272 26.80 13.48 17.81
N LEU A 273 27.56 13.36 18.89
CA LEU A 273 28.54 12.28 19.12
C LEU A 273 27.96 10.83 19.15
N VAL A 274 26.72 10.63 18.75
CA VAL A 274 26.00 9.38 18.99
C VAL A 274 25.74 8.55 17.72
N TYR A 275 25.93 9.12 16.51
CA TYR A 275 25.50 8.43 15.29
C TYR A 275 26.41 8.70 14.08
N ASP A 276 27.18 7.69 13.75
CA ASP A 276 27.91 7.61 12.46
C ASP A 276 27.66 6.23 11.86
N ARG A 277 27.38 6.20 10.58
CA ARG A 277 27.24 4.96 9.80
C ARG A 277 27.96 5.06 8.48
N ASP A 278 28.80 4.07 8.20
CA ASP A 278 29.34 3.81 6.89
C ASP A 278 28.71 2.55 6.31
N TYR A 279 28.40 2.60 5.03
CA TYR A 279 27.77 1.49 4.32
C TYR A 279 28.78 0.92 3.32
N GLY A 280 29.06 -0.38 3.43
CA GLY A 280 29.80 -1.16 2.45
C GLY A 280 28.85 -1.80 1.44
N TRP A 281 29.17 -1.68 0.17
CA TRP A 281 28.38 -2.23 -0.94
C TRP A 281 29.21 -3.23 -1.72
#